data_6b78f851d00a0d4f025ad93404467f81
#
_entry.id   6b78f851d00a0d4f025ad93404467f81
#
_cell.length_a   1.000
_cell.length_b   1.000
_cell.length_c   1.000
_cell.angle_alpha   90.00
_cell.angle_beta   90.00
_cell.angle_gamma   90.00
#
_symmetry.space_group_name_H-M   'P 1'
#
loop_
_entity.id
_entity.type
_entity.pdbx_description
1 polymer ?
#
loop_
_entity_poly.entity_id
_entity_poly.type
_entity_poly.pdbx_seq_one_letter_code
_entity_poly.pdbx_strand_id
1 'polypeptide(L)'
;MAFKRMSGDSRRRQILDAAKQCFAQYGFAGTTTRKVATAACISEGLLFRHFATKAALHAEILAEACEADPDLKRLLALQPSSETLFILIREMVAHFLTIRTEADREEAERLRLTASSHLDDGEFARLLFEKVGELISPLFIASLDRAVAAGDAVRIETKPLDLFWFVHHLLHSLALTRLPDTPSVDYPADDILARELNGFILRALGVKADVIAAHLDSAASFSISPHLIPESA
;
A
#
# COMPACT_ATOMS: atom_id res chain seq x y z
N MET A 1 -8.32 -14.75 -44.21
CA MET A 1 -7.40 -14.13 -43.25
C MET A 1 -7.43 -14.96 -41.97
N ALA A 2 -6.32 -15.60 -41.58
CA ALA A 2 -6.25 -16.38 -40.34
C ALA A 2 -6.24 -15.41 -39.14
N PHE A 3 -7.25 -15.45 -38.28
CA PHE A 3 -7.25 -14.73 -37.02
C PHE A 3 -6.08 -15.26 -36.15
N LYS A 4 -5.04 -14.45 -36.00
CA LYS A 4 -3.92 -14.77 -35.11
C LYS A 4 -4.48 -14.91 -33.69
N ARG A 5 -4.46 -16.13 -33.15
CA ARG A 5 -4.94 -16.43 -31.79
C ARG A 5 -4.10 -15.61 -30.81
N MET A 6 -4.75 -14.72 -30.07
CA MET A 6 -4.08 -13.85 -29.08
C MET A 6 -3.49 -14.75 -27.98
N SER A 7 -2.27 -14.42 -27.50
CA SER A 7 -1.66 -15.14 -26.37
C SER A 7 -2.46 -14.95 -25.07
N GLY A 8 -2.28 -15.84 -24.10
CA GLY A 8 -2.91 -15.72 -22.80
C GLY A 8 -2.55 -14.40 -22.08
N ASP A 9 -1.28 -14.00 -22.17
CA ASP A 9 -0.78 -12.76 -21.56
C ASP A 9 -1.36 -11.51 -22.23
N SER A 10 -1.42 -11.50 -23.58
CA SER A 10 -2.07 -10.40 -24.29
C SER A 10 -3.56 -10.27 -23.95
N ARG A 11 -4.22 -11.40 -23.75
CA ARG A 11 -5.64 -11.42 -23.32
C ARG A 11 -5.79 -10.91 -21.90
N ARG A 12 -4.91 -11.34 -20.99
CA ARG A 12 -4.91 -10.88 -19.60
C ARG A 12 -4.74 -9.36 -19.53
N ARG A 13 -3.79 -8.81 -20.29
CA ARG A 13 -3.56 -7.36 -20.41
C ARG A 13 -4.80 -6.63 -20.91
N GLN A 14 -5.43 -7.11 -21.97
CA GLN A 14 -6.67 -6.53 -22.52
C GLN A 14 -7.79 -6.47 -21.45
N ILE A 15 -7.93 -7.51 -20.62
CA ILE A 15 -8.93 -7.53 -19.55
C ILE A 15 -8.59 -6.49 -18.49
N LEU A 16 -7.33 -6.39 -18.07
CA LEU A 16 -6.89 -5.41 -17.08
C LEU A 16 -7.12 -3.97 -17.55
N ASP A 17 -6.78 -3.65 -18.80
CA ASP A 17 -6.98 -2.31 -19.36
C ASP A 17 -8.47 -1.93 -19.43
N ALA A 18 -9.33 -2.86 -19.83
CA ALA A 18 -10.78 -2.64 -19.82
C ALA A 18 -11.33 -2.49 -18.39
N ALA A 19 -10.80 -3.26 -17.44
CA ALA A 19 -11.20 -3.19 -16.04
C ALA A 19 -10.78 -1.87 -15.39
N LYS A 20 -9.56 -1.38 -15.64
CA LYS A 20 -9.11 -0.05 -15.18
C LYS A 20 -10.09 1.04 -15.59
N GLN A 21 -10.51 1.06 -16.86
CA GLN A 21 -11.49 2.02 -17.36
C GLN A 21 -12.87 1.88 -16.66
N CYS A 22 -13.34 0.64 -16.45
CA CYS A 22 -14.60 0.40 -15.76
C CYS A 22 -14.55 0.83 -14.30
N PHE A 23 -13.48 0.51 -13.58
CA PHE A 23 -13.34 0.91 -12.18
C PHE A 23 -13.17 2.43 -12.03
N ALA A 24 -12.41 3.09 -12.90
CA ALA A 24 -12.29 4.54 -12.90
C ALA A 24 -13.65 5.23 -13.16
N GLN A 25 -14.47 4.68 -14.04
CA GLN A 25 -15.75 5.28 -14.41
C GLN A 25 -16.87 5.01 -13.39
N TYR A 26 -16.92 3.81 -12.80
CA TYR A 26 -18.07 3.34 -12.02
C TYR A 26 -17.75 3.03 -10.55
N GLY A 27 -16.47 3.15 -10.13
CA GLY A 27 -15.98 2.69 -8.85
C GLY A 27 -16.03 1.15 -8.71
N PHE A 28 -15.56 0.63 -7.58
CA PHE A 28 -15.60 -0.82 -7.34
C PHE A 28 -17.04 -1.35 -7.28
N ALA A 29 -17.91 -0.72 -6.49
CA ALA A 29 -19.30 -1.17 -6.31
C ALA A 29 -20.12 -1.13 -7.61
N GLY A 30 -19.95 -0.10 -8.43
CA GLY A 30 -20.67 0.09 -9.69
C GLY A 30 -20.15 -0.74 -10.87
N THR A 31 -18.95 -1.32 -10.76
CA THR A 31 -18.35 -2.18 -11.79
C THR A 31 -18.82 -3.62 -11.59
N THR A 32 -19.31 -4.24 -12.66
CA THR A 32 -19.65 -5.67 -12.71
C THR A 32 -18.72 -6.42 -13.66
N THR A 33 -18.49 -7.71 -13.42
CA THR A 33 -17.71 -8.59 -14.31
C THR A 33 -18.26 -8.58 -15.74
N ARG A 34 -19.58 -8.48 -15.89
CA ARG A 34 -20.24 -8.34 -17.20
C ARG A 34 -19.88 -7.05 -17.92
N LYS A 35 -19.81 -5.90 -17.20
CA LYS A 35 -19.38 -4.62 -17.79
C LYS A 35 -17.93 -4.72 -18.30
N VAL A 36 -17.03 -5.29 -17.48
CA VAL A 36 -15.64 -5.50 -17.86
C VAL A 36 -15.51 -6.44 -19.06
N ALA A 37 -16.23 -7.56 -19.08
CA ALA A 37 -16.21 -8.50 -20.20
C ALA A 37 -16.69 -7.83 -21.51
N THR A 38 -17.74 -7.02 -21.43
CA THR A 38 -18.27 -6.24 -22.55
C THR A 38 -17.23 -5.23 -23.05
N ALA A 39 -16.60 -4.45 -22.16
CA ALA A 39 -15.56 -3.49 -22.50
C ALA A 39 -14.32 -4.14 -23.12
N ALA A 40 -13.94 -5.33 -22.61
CA ALA A 40 -12.86 -6.13 -23.14
C ALA A 40 -13.22 -6.92 -24.43
N CYS A 41 -14.45 -6.82 -24.92
CA CYS A 41 -14.96 -7.57 -26.08
C CYS A 41 -14.76 -9.09 -25.96
N ILE A 42 -15.04 -9.67 -24.76
CA ILE A 42 -14.95 -11.10 -24.47
C ILE A 42 -16.22 -11.61 -23.77
N SER A 43 -16.34 -12.93 -23.65
CA SER A 43 -17.38 -13.52 -22.80
C SER A 43 -16.99 -13.44 -21.33
N GLU A 44 -17.98 -13.32 -20.45
CA GLU A 44 -17.78 -13.34 -18.99
C GLU A 44 -17.11 -14.65 -18.53
N GLY A 45 -17.44 -15.79 -19.14
CA GLY A 45 -16.76 -17.06 -18.90
C GLY A 45 -15.26 -17.05 -19.25
N LEU A 46 -14.85 -16.30 -20.29
CA LEU A 46 -13.43 -16.11 -20.61
C LEU A 46 -12.75 -15.19 -19.59
N LEU A 47 -13.44 -14.16 -19.10
CA LEU A 47 -12.93 -13.32 -18.02
C LEU A 47 -12.62 -14.15 -16.77
N PHE A 48 -13.57 -14.99 -16.33
CA PHE A 48 -13.38 -15.83 -15.15
C PHE A 48 -12.27 -16.87 -15.28
N ARG A 49 -11.85 -17.23 -16.49
CA ARG A 49 -10.66 -18.06 -16.70
C ARG A 49 -9.34 -17.35 -16.41
N HIS A 50 -9.33 -16.01 -16.45
CA HIS A 50 -8.16 -15.18 -16.16
C HIS A 50 -8.18 -14.62 -14.75
N PHE A 51 -9.36 -14.26 -14.25
CA PHE A 51 -9.58 -13.66 -12.94
C PHE A 51 -10.80 -14.30 -12.29
N ALA A 52 -10.59 -15.03 -11.20
CA ALA A 52 -11.65 -15.80 -10.54
C ALA A 52 -12.79 -14.92 -10.01
N THR A 53 -12.45 -13.71 -9.53
CA THR A 53 -13.41 -12.77 -8.94
C THR A 53 -13.14 -11.33 -9.40
N LYS A 54 -14.12 -10.45 -9.16
CA LYS A 54 -13.94 -9.00 -9.33
C LYS A 54 -12.90 -8.46 -8.35
N ALA A 55 -12.84 -9.00 -7.15
CA ALA A 55 -11.86 -8.65 -6.13
C ALA A 55 -10.44 -8.96 -6.60
N ALA A 56 -10.20 -10.15 -7.16
CA ALA A 56 -8.91 -10.54 -7.71
C ALA A 56 -8.47 -9.62 -8.87
N LEU A 57 -9.40 -9.25 -9.75
CA LEU A 57 -9.14 -8.34 -10.85
C LEU A 57 -8.74 -6.94 -10.36
N HIS A 58 -9.44 -6.41 -9.35
CA HIS A 58 -9.15 -5.10 -8.78
C HIS A 58 -7.83 -5.09 -7.98
N ALA A 59 -7.58 -6.12 -7.17
CA ALA A 59 -6.33 -6.27 -6.43
C ALA A 59 -5.10 -6.33 -7.37
N GLU A 60 -5.23 -6.99 -8.52
CA GLU A 60 -4.17 -7.02 -9.54
C GLU A 60 -3.89 -5.63 -10.12
N ILE A 61 -4.93 -4.86 -10.43
CA ILE A 61 -4.78 -3.49 -10.95
C ILE A 61 -4.04 -2.60 -9.95
N LEU A 62 -4.41 -2.68 -8.67
CA LEU A 62 -3.75 -1.90 -7.62
C LEU A 62 -2.29 -2.33 -7.40
N ALA A 63 -2.02 -3.64 -7.46
CA ALA A 63 -0.65 -4.13 -7.38
C ALA A 63 0.22 -3.64 -8.57
N GLU A 64 -0.32 -3.68 -9.80
CA GLU A 64 0.37 -3.12 -10.97
C GLU A 64 0.64 -1.61 -10.82
N ALA A 65 -0.29 -0.85 -10.24
CA ALA A 65 -0.10 0.57 -9.96
C ALA A 65 1.02 0.81 -8.95
N CYS A 66 1.05 0.04 -7.85
CA CYS A 66 2.16 0.09 -6.88
C CYS A 66 3.50 -0.27 -7.53
N GLU A 67 3.55 -1.36 -8.32
CA GLU A 67 4.76 -1.76 -9.03
C GLU A 67 5.23 -0.71 -10.08
N ALA A 68 4.32 0.06 -10.65
CA ALA A 68 4.64 1.10 -11.62
C ALA A 68 5.15 2.39 -10.96
N ASP A 69 4.81 2.63 -9.70
CA ASP A 69 5.11 3.85 -8.96
C ASP A 69 6.63 4.15 -8.93
N PRO A 70 7.08 5.32 -9.44
CA PRO A 70 8.49 5.67 -9.48
C PRO A 70 9.10 5.90 -8.10
N ASP A 71 8.32 6.42 -7.14
CA ASP A 71 8.80 6.73 -5.80
C ASP A 71 8.96 5.44 -5.00
N LEU A 72 7.98 4.54 -5.11
CA LEU A 72 8.10 3.20 -4.53
C LEU A 72 9.27 2.42 -5.14
N LYS A 73 9.48 2.49 -6.46
CA LYS A 73 10.65 1.87 -7.12
C LYS A 73 11.97 2.41 -6.58
N ARG A 74 12.08 3.73 -6.38
CA ARG A 74 13.29 4.35 -5.80
C ARG A 74 13.51 3.87 -4.37
N LEU A 75 12.45 3.79 -3.59
CA LEU A 75 12.49 3.27 -2.22
C LEU A 75 12.97 1.82 -2.18
N LEU A 76 12.38 0.96 -3.02
CA LEU A 76 12.71 -0.46 -3.09
C LEU A 76 14.12 -0.75 -3.66
N ALA A 77 14.73 0.21 -4.36
CA ALA A 77 16.10 0.11 -4.85
C ALA A 77 17.16 0.43 -3.78
N LEU A 78 16.78 0.92 -2.60
CA LEU A 78 17.69 1.21 -1.51
C LEU A 78 18.36 -0.07 -1.00
N GLN A 79 19.63 0.06 -0.57
CA GLN A 79 20.30 -1.05 0.09
C GLN A 79 19.82 -1.19 1.54
N PRO A 80 19.59 -2.42 2.02
CA PRO A 80 19.16 -2.64 3.40
C PRO A 80 20.15 -2.06 4.42
N SER A 81 19.67 -1.21 5.33
CA SER A 81 20.45 -0.55 6.39
C SER A 81 19.50 -0.01 7.48
N SER A 82 20.05 0.46 8.61
CA SER A 82 19.28 1.18 9.62
C SER A 82 18.61 2.42 9.03
N GLU A 83 19.31 3.18 8.22
CA GLU A 83 18.79 4.38 7.56
C GLU A 83 17.62 4.03 6.60
N THR A 84 17.76 2.94 5.84
CA THR A 84 16.67 2.45 4.96
C THR A 84 15.45 2.03 5.77
N LEU A 85 15.62 1.41 6.95
CA LEU A 85 14.50 1.12 7.84
C LEU A 85 13.79 2.41 8.28
N PHE A 86 14.54 3.44 8.65
CA PHE A 86 13.96 4.72 9.08
C PHE A 86 13.22 5.42 7.94
N ILE A 87 13.78 5.40 6.73
CA ILE A 87 13.13 5.91 5.53
C ILE A 87 11.82 5.16 5.27
N LEU A 88 11.83 3.83 5.30
CA LEU A 88 10.63 3.00 5.10
C LEU A 88 9.51 3.35 6.09
N ILE A 89 9.84 3.46 7.37
CA ILE A 89 8.84 3.81 8.40
C ILE A 89 8.31 5.22 8.16
N ARG A 90 9.18 6.17 7.85
CA ARG A 90 8.78 7.56 7.55
C ARG A 90 7.83 7.62 6.36
N GLU A 91 8.17 6.96 5.25
CA GLU A 91 7.34 6.95 4.04
C GLU A 91 5.99 6.23 4.29
N MET A 92 5.98 5.12 5.04
CA MET A 92 4.74 4.47 5.44
C MET A 92 3.86 5.40 6.31
N VAL A 93 4.43 6.07 7.28
CA VAL A 93 3.69 7.03 8.13
C VAL A 93 3.15 8.17 7.27
N ALA A 94 3.97 8.78 6.41
CA ALA A 94 3.57 9.86 5.53
C ALA A 94 2.42 9.43 4.61
N HIS A 95 2.54 8.27 3.95
CA HIS A 95 1.51 7.71 3.08
C HIS A 95 0.16 7.63 3.78
N PHE A 96 0.09 7.01 4.96
CA PHE A 96 -1.19 6.87 5.67
C PHE A 96 -1.73 8.17 6.28
N LEU A 97 -0.89 9.15 6.59
CA LEU A 97 -1.34 10.44 7.11
C LEU A 97 -1.84 11.39 6.03
N THR A 98 -1.38 11.25 4.78
CA THR A 98 -1.83 12.08 3.65
C THR A 98 -3.21 11.70 3.12
N ILE A 99 -3.76 10.52 3.45
CA ILE A 99 -5.06 10.03 2.97
C ILE A 99 -6.23 10.84 3.58
N ARG A 100 -6.35 12.12 3.24
CA ARG A 100 -7.43 13.02 3.74
C ARG A 100 -7.91 14.02 2.71
N THR A 101 -7.18 14.24 1.63
CA THR A 101 -7.48 15.30 0.66
C THR A 101 -8.30 14.75 -0.52
N GLU A 102 -8.95 15.64 -1.26
CA GLU A 102 -9.63 15.29 -2.51
C GLU A 102 -8.66 14.70 -3.55
N ALA A 103 -7.37 15.08 -3.49
CA ALA A 103 -6.31 14.53 -4.33
C ALA A 103 -6.06 13.04 -4.04
N ASP A 104 -6.33 12.60 -2.80
CA ASP A 104 -6.12 11.21 -2.37
C ASP A 104 -7.41 10.37 -2.40
N ARG A 105 -8.37 10.77 -3.23
CA ARG A 105 -9.70 10.13 -3.28
C ARG A 105 -9.64 8.64 -3.60
N GLU A 106 -8.76 8.24 -4.52
CA GLU A 106 -8.58 6.84 -4.88
C GLU A 106 -8.02 6.03 -3.72
N GLU A 107 -7.07 6.62 -2.97
CA GLU A 107 -6.48 5.99 -1.80
C GLU A 107 -7.50 5.86 -0.66
N ALA A 108 -8.29 6.89 -0.41
CA ALA A 108 -9.37 6.85 0.56
C ALA A 108 -10.45 5.81 0.19
N GLU A 109 -10.77 5.65 -1.11
CA GLU A 109 -11.67 4.60 -1.59
C GLU A 109 -11.05 3.21 -1.37
N ARG A 110 -9.77 3.02 -1.67
CA ARG A 110 -9.04 1.78 -1.41
C ARG A 110 -9.03 1.40 0.07
N LEU A 111 -8.80 2.39 0.95
CA LEU A 111 -8.82 2.20 2.40
C LEU A 111 -10.22 1.77 2.90
N ARG A 112 -11.28 2.40 2.40
CA ARG A 112 -12.67 2.00 2.71
C ARG A 112 -12.98 0.60 2.19
N LEU A 113 -12.49 0.26 1.00
CA LEU A 113 -12.72 -1.03 0.38
C LEU A 113 -12.01 -2.17 1.14
N THR A 114 -10.77 -1.95 1.59
CA THR A 114 -10.07 -2.93 2.45
C THR A 114 -10.79 -3.12 3.78
N ALA A 115 -11.24 -2.03 4.41
CA ALA A 115 -12.01 -2.11 5.64
C ALA A 115 -13.32 -2.88 5.44
N SER A 116 -14.07 -2.56 4.38
CA SER A 116 -15.30 -3.28 4.03
C SER A 116 -15.04 -4.76 3.77
N SER A 117 -13.95 -5.09 3.06
CA SER A 117 -13.57 -6.47 2.81
C SER A 117 -13.31 -7.25 4.09
N HIS A 118 -12.66 -6.64 5.09
CA HIS A 118 -12.45 -7.28 6.39
C HIS A 118 -13.75 -7.56 7.17
N LEU A 119 -14.80 -6.79 6.91
CA LEU A 119 -16.12 -6.99 7.52
C LEU A 119 -16.99 -7.99 6.75
N ASP A 120 -16.58 -8.39 5.57
CA ASP A 120 -17.27 -9.35 4.69
C ASP A 120 -16.44 -10.65 4.60
N ASP A 121 -15.98 -11.05 3.43
CA ASP A 121 -15.25 -12.32 3.20
C ASP A 121 -13.72 -12.20 3.30
N GLY A 122 -13.19 -10.99 3.37
CA GLY A 122 -11.76 -10.69 3.45
C GLY A 122 -10.98 -10.91 2.15
N GLU A 123 -11.61 -11.35 1.06
CA GLU A 123 -10.93 -11.76 -0.16
C GLU A 123 -10.09 -10.63 -0.77
N PHE A 124 -10.69 -9.45 -0.95
CA PHE A 124 -9.99 -8.32 -1.57
C PHE A 124 -8.79 -7.88 -0.72
N ALA A 125 -8.99 -7.68 0.59
CA ALA A 125 -7.92 -7.27 1.50
C ALA A 125 -6.77 -8.30 1.52
N ARG A 126 -7.09 -9.60 1.58
CA ARG A 126 -6.09 -10.68 1.55
C ARG A 126 -5.26 -10.65 0.26
N LEU A 127 -5.91 -10.54 -0.90
CA LEU A 127 -5.23 -10.53 -2.20
C LEU A 127 -4.36 -9.29 -2.39
N LEU A 128 -4.85 -8.12 -1.95
CA LEU A 128 -4.08 -6.87 -2.01
C LEU A 128 -2.87 -6.93 -1.08
N PHE A 129 -3.05 -7.33 0.17
CA PHE A 129 -1.97 -7.38 1.15
C PHE A 129 -0.93 -8.43 0.82
N GLU A 130 -1.32 -9.58 0.25
CA GLU A 130 -0.38 -10.57 -0.26
C GLU A 130 0.57 -9.93 -1.28
N LYS A 131 0.03 -9.26 -2.31
CA LYS A 131 0.84 -8.64 -3.37
C LYS A 131 1.70 -7.48 -2.88
N VAL A 132 1.12 -6.56 -2.12
CA VAL A 132 1.85 -5.39 -1.58
C VAL A 132 2.88 -5.82 -0.54
N GLY A 133 2.54 -6.81 0.29
CA GLY A 133 3.45 -7.38 1.28
C GLY A 133 4.66 -8.06 0.63
N GLU A 134 4.47 -8.85 -0.41
CA GLU A 134 5.56 -9.46 -1.19
C GLU A 134 6.50 -8.42 -1.79
N LEU A 135 5.98 -7.25 -2.17
CA LEU A 135 6.76 -6.17 -2.75
C LEU A 135 7.62 -5.44 -1.70
N ILE A 136 7.06 -5.09 -0.55
CA ILE A 136 7.69 -4.16 0.41
C ILE A 136 8.39 -4.88 1.57
N SER A 137 7.81 -5.97 2.08
CA SER A 137 8.30 -6.62 3.29
C SER A 137 9.74 -7.15 3.20
N PRO A 138 10.28 -7.61 2.04
CA PRO A 138 11.66 -8.07 1.96
C PRO A 138 12.67 -6.99 2.32
N LEU A 139 12.48 -5.76 1.84
CA LEU A 139 13.37 -4.64 2.16
C LEU A 139 13.25 -4.24 3.64
N PHE A 140 12.03 -4.22 4.19
CA PHE A 140 11.81 -3.94 5.60
C PHE A 140 12.53 -4.97 6.50
N ILE A 141 12.34 -6.27 6.23
CA ILE A 141 12.93 -7.36 6.99
C ILE A 141 14.46 -7.27 6.94
N ALA A 142 15.02 -7.14 5.74
CA ALA A 142 16.47 -7.04 5.56
C ALA A 142 17.06 -5.80 6.26
N SER A 143 16.33 -4.67 6.23
CA SER A 143 16.78 -3.43 6.89
C SER A 143 16.72 -3.53 8.41
N LEU A 144 15.69 -4.17 8.96
CA LEU A 144 15.59 -4.45 10.40
C LEU A 144 16.73 -5.38 10.86
N ASP A 145 17.05 -6.43 10.10
CA ASP A 145 18.17 -7.32 10.39
C ASP A 145 19.52 -6.57 10.36
N ARG A 146 19.69 -5.62 9.43
CA ARG A 146 20.87 -4.77 9.37
C ARG A 146 20.97 -3.82 10.57
N ALA A 147 19.85 -3.23 10.99
CA ALA A 147 19.82 -2.37 12.18
C ALA A 147 20.20 -3.15 13.45
N VAL A 148 19.75 -4.39 13.60
CA VAL A 148 20.17 -5.26 14.70
C VAL A 148 21.66 -5.60 14.60
N ALA A 149 22.17 -5.94 13.42
CA ALA A 149 23.58 -6.26 13.21
C ALA A 149 24.51 -5.07 13.44
N ALA A 150 24.07 -3.84 13.12
CA ALA A 150 24.79 -2.60 13.40
C ALA A 150 24.77 -2.21 14.89
N GLY A 151 23.90 -2.84 15.69
CA GLY A 151 23.72 -2.49 17.08
C GLY A 151 22.81 -1.29 17.32
N ASP A 152 22.11 -0.80 16.29
CA ASP A 152 21.14 0.31 16.35
C ASP A 152 19.78 -0.15 16.90
N ALA A 153 19.49 -1.43 16.78
CA ALA A 153 18.29 -2.06 17.31
C ALA A 153 18.60 -3.32 18.13
N VAL A 154 17.72 -3.66 19.04
CA VAL A 154 17.75 -4.93 19.79
C VAL A 154 16.75 -5.89 19.13
N ARG A 155 17.18 -7.13 18.89
CA ARG A 155 16.28 -8.15 18.36
C ARG A 155 15.18 -8.46 19.38
N ILE A 156 13.95 -8.39 18.90
CA ILE A 156 12.77 -8.82 19.65
C ILE A 156 12.32 -10.21 19.17
N GLU A 157 11.59 -10.95 19.99
CA GLU A 157 11.21 -12.34 19.68
C GLU A 157 10.17 -12.47 18.56
N THR A 158 9.43 -11.38 18.28
CA THR A 158 8.42 -11.34 17.21
C THR A 158 9.07 -11.49 15.83
N LYS A 159 8.46 -12.27 14.96
CA LYS A 159 8.95 -12.44 13.60
C LYS A 159 8.96 -11.09 12.85
N PRO A 160 10.00 -10.77 12.07
CA PRO A 160 10.07 -9.51 11.34
C PRO A 160 8.88 -9.24 10.41
N LEU A 161 8.32 -10.28 9.78
CA LEU A 161 7.12 -10.15 8.94
C LEU A 161 5.88 -9.76 9.76
N ASP A 162 5.73 -10.32 10.96
CA ASP A 162 4.61 -9.96 11.84
C ASP A 162 4.75 -8.49 12.31
N LEU A 163 5.98 -8.03 12.57
CA LEU A 163 6.25 -6.63 12.88
C LEU A 163 5.89 -5.69 11.73
N PHE A 164 6.22 -6.07 10.50
CA PHE A 164 5.81 -5.32 9.31
C PHE A 164 4.28 -5.15 9.26
N TRP A 165 3.54 -6.25 9.47
CA TRP A 165 2.08 -6.21 9.46
C TRP A 165 1.49 -5.45 10.64
N PHE A 166 2.10 -5.51 11.82
CA PHE A 166 1.64 -4.70 12.98
C PHE A 166 1.78 -3.21 12.69
N VAL A 167 2.89 -2.78 12.11
CA VAL A 167 3.10 -1.39 11.69
C VAL A 167 2.06 -0.98 10.64
N HIS A 168 1.88 -1.80 9.60
CA HIS A 168 0.92 -1.54 8.54
C HIS A 168 -0.51 -1.41 9.08
N HIS A 169 -0.96 -2.37 9.89
CA HIS A 169 -2.33 -2.36 10.42
C HIS A 169 -2.58 -1.22 11.42
N LEU A 170 -1.58 -0.83 12.21
CA LEU A 170 -1.66 0.35 13.07
C LEU A 170 -1.92 1.59 12.23
N LEU A 171 -1.12 1.83 11.19
CA LEU A 171 -1.23 3.00 10.32
C LEU A 171 -2.53 2.98 9.50
N HIS A 172 -2.91 1.81 8.95
CA HIS A 172 -4.16 1.61 8.24
C HIS A 172 -5.38 1.92 9.13
N SER A 173 -5.41 1.42 10.36
CA SER A 173 -6.49 1.69 11.31
C SER A 173 -6.55 3.17 11.69
N LEU A 174 -5.40 3.81 11.92
CA LEU A 174 -5.33 5.24 12.20
C LEU A 174 -5.88 6.05 11.02
N ALA A 175 -5.48 5.75 9.80
CA ALA A 175 -5.98 6.41 8.59
C ALA A 175 -7.52 6.27 8.46
N LEU A 176 -8.08 5.09 8.74
CA LEU A 176 -9.53 4.88 8.74
C LEU A 176 -10.27 5.79 9.71
N THR A 177 -9.73 6.02 10.92
CA THR A 177 -10.38 6.89 11.92
C THR A 177 -10.37 8.36 11.51
N ARG A 178 -9.55 8.73 10.52
CA ARG A 178 -9.36 10.09 10.02
C ARG A 178 -10.09 10.37 8.69
N LEU A 179 -10.69 9.35 8.06
CA LEU A 179 -11.45 9.50 6.81
C LEU A 179 -12.75 10.32 6.93
N PRO A 180 -13.51 10.28 8.05
CA PRO A 180 -14.68 11.13 8.21
C PRO A 180 -14.27 12.61 8.34
N ASP A 181 -15.13 13.53 7.86
CA ASP A 181 -14.93 15.00 8.01
C ASP A 181 -14.76 15.42 9.48
N THR A 182 -15.40 14.67 10.39
CA THR A 182 -15.20 14.81 11.83
C THR A 182 -14.53 13.53 12.35
N PRO A 183 -13.22 13.54 12.62
CA PRO A 183 -12.52 12.39 13.16
C PRO A 183 -13.07 11.95 14.51
N SER A 184 -13.00 10.64 14.80
CA SER A 184 -13.46 10.08 16.09
C SER A 184 -12.55 10.45 17.26
N VAL A 185 -11.31 10.85 16.98
CA VAL A 185 -10.28 11.23 17.96
C VAL A 185 -9.53 12.42 17.39
N ASP A 186 -9.33 13.45 18.21
CA ASP A 186 -8.51 14.60 17.88
C ASP A 186 -7.02 14.26 18.09
N TYR A 187 -6.31 14.11 16.99
CA TYR A 187 -4.86 13.97 16.98
C TYR A 187 -4.19 15.34 16.79
N PRO A 188 -2.91 15.51 17.22
CA PRO A 188 -2.16 16.71 16.92
C PRO A 188 -2.02 16.95 15.41
N ALA A 189 -1.48 18.12 15.02
CA ALA A 189 -1.18 18.41 13.63
C ALA A 189 -0.33 17.33 12.99
N ASP A 190 -0.48 17.13 11.66
CA ASP A 190 0.07 15.97 10.95
C ASP A 190 1.60 15.85 11.07
N ASP A 191 2.33 16.94 11.15
CA ASP A 191 3.79 16.95 11.35
C ASP A 191 4.19 16.43 12.74
N ILE A 192 3.44 16.86 13.78
CA ILE A 192 3.64 16.38 15.16
C ILE A 192 3.29 14.90 15.25
N LEU A 193 2.11 14.52 14.71
CA LEU A 193 1.65 13.14 14.71
C LEU A 193 2.60 12.23 13.95
N ALA A 194 3.13 12.67 12.79
CA ALA A 194 4.12 11.92 12.03
C ALA A 194 5.39 11.65 12.85
N ARG A 195 5.91 12.68 13.53
CA ARG A 195 7.08 12.54 14.41
C ARG A 195 6.83 11.56 15.55
N GLU A 196 5.68 11.68 16.22
CA GLU A 196 5.29 10.79 17.31
C GLU A 196 5.13 9.34 16.87
N LEU A 197 4.46 9.09 15.74
CA LEU A 197 4.28 7.76 15.15
C LEU A 197 5.61 7.14 14.74
N ASN A 198 6.49 7.89 14.07
CA ASN A 198 7.82 7.40 13.74
C ASN A 198 8.59 6.95 15.00
N GLY A 199 8.63 7.80 16.03
CA GLY A 199 9.29 7.46 17.29
C GLY A 199 8.63 6.27 18.01
N PHE A 200 7.31 6.15 17.99
CA PHE A 200 6.57 5.03 18.56
C PHE A 200 6.88 3.73 17.83
N ILE A 201 6.77 3.72 16.51
CA ILE A 201 7.00 2.53 15.67
C ILE A 201 8.45 2.06 15.78
N LEU A 202 9.43 2.97 15.68
CA LEU A 202 10.85 2.61 15.79
C LEU A 202 11.18 1.98 17.15
N ARG A 203 10.59 2.48 18.26
CA ARG A 203 10.73 1.83 19.57
C ARG A 203 10.10 0.43 19.58
N ALA A 204 8.91 0.26 18.99
CA ALA A 204 8.24 -1.03 18.90
C ALA A 204 9.03 -2.04 18.05
N LEU A 205 9.85 -1.57 17.10
CA LEU A 205 10.78 -2.39 16.31
C LEU A 205 12.11 -2.69 17.04
N GLY A 206 12.29 -2.20 18.26
CA GLY A 206 13.47 -2.43 19.07
C GLY A 206 14.64 -1.46 18.79
N VAL A 207 14.42 -0.38 18.04
CA VAL A 207 15.46 0.64 17.81
C VAL A 207 15.79 1.36 19.12
N LYS A 208 17.07 1.61 19.38
CA LYS A 208 17.56 2.24 20.60
C LYS A 208 17.15 3.70 20.71
N ALA A 209 16.89 4.18 21.92
CA ALA A 209 16.36 5.52 22.17
C ALA A 209 17.27 6.65 21.68
N ASP A 210 18.59 6.50 21.83
CA ASP A 210 19.61 7.46 21.35
C ASP A 210 19.65 7.52 19.81
N VAL A 211 19.52 6.38 19.14
CA VAL A 211 19.44 6.30 17.66
C VAL A 211 18.16 6.96 17.16
N ILE A 212 17.03 6.71 17.81
CA ILE A 212 15.74 7.37 17.48
C ILE A 212 15.85 8.87 17.63
N ALA A 213 16.40 9.34 18.77
CA ALA A 213 16.57 10.79 19.03
C ALA A 213 17.43 11.44 17.94
N ALA A 214 18.60 10.87 17.63
CA ALA A 214 19.50 11.36 16.59
C ALA A 214 18.80 11.43 15.21
N HIS A 215 18.01 10.40 14.86
CA HIS A 215 17.27 10.37 13.60
C HIS A 215 16.16 11.44 13.56
N LEU A 216 15.35 11.58 14.60
CA LEU A 216 14.26 12.53 14.65
C LEU A 216 14.73 13.99 14.73
N ASP A 217 15.92 14.23 15.28
CA ASP A 217 16.52 15.57 15.34
C ASP A 217 17.21 15.96 14.03
N SER A 218 17.83 15.00 13.32
CA SER A 218 18.45 15.22 12.01
C SER A 218 17.41 15.45 10.91
N ALA A 219 16.23 14.85 11.05
CA ALA A 219 15.08 15.04 10.18
C ALA A 219 14.33 16.35 10.49
N ALA A 220 15.03 17.46 10.72
CA ALA A 220 14.46 18.80 11.03
C ALA A 220 13.57 19.38 9.91
N SER A 221 13.22 18.58 8.90
CA SER A 221 12.19 18.84 7.90
C SER A 221 11.43 17.54 7.61
N PHE A 222 10.51 17.17 8.51
CA PHE A 222 9.39 16.29 8.15
C PHE A 222 8.45 17.06 7.21
N SER A 223 8.94 17.42 6.04
CA SER A 223 8.05 17.75 4.93
C SER A 223 7.41 16.46 4.48
N ILE A 224 6.13 16.31 4.80
CA ILE A 224 5.27 15.30 4.19
C ILE A 224 5.31 15.61 2.69
N SER A 225 6.07 14.84 1.91
CA SER A 225 6.04 14.94 0.45
C SER A 225 4.73 14.33 -0.03
N PRO A 226 3.85 15.07 -0.70
CA PRO A 226 2.52 14.59 -1.06
C PRO A 226 2.50 13.65 -2.28
N HIS A 227 3.60 13.00 -2.66
CA HIS A 227 3.72 12.33 -3.95
C HIS A 227 4.19 10.88 -3.85
N LEU A 228 3.29 9.99 -3.39
CA LEU A 228 3.39 8.55 -3.64
C LEU A 228 2.26 8.04 -4.54
N ILE A 229 1.61 8.90 -5.33
CA ILE A 229 0.56 8.49 -6.26
C ILE A 229 0.84 9.10 -7.63
N PRO A 230 0.91 8.31 -8.72
CA PRO A 230 0.98 8.86 -10.06
C PRO A 230 -0.34 9.56 -10.39
N GLU A 231 -0.25 10.81 -10.86
CA GLU A 231 -1.37 11.44 -11.57
C GLU A 231 -1.75 10.52 -12.74
N SER A 232 -2.98 10.01 -12.68
CA SER A 232 -3.56 9.26 -13.79
C SER A 232 -3.76 10.19 -14.98
N ALA A 233 -2.96 9.99 -16.04
CA ALA A 233 -3.22 10.53 -17.36
C ALA A 233 -4.36 9.76 -18.05
#